data_8c933c3397861f4a38699f68704a69a5
#
_entry.id   8c933c3397861f4a38699f68704a69a5
#
_cell.length_a   1.000
_cell.length_b   1.000
_cell.length_c   1.000
_cell.angle_alpha   90.00
_cell.angle_beta   90.00
_cell.angle_gamma   90.00
#
_symmetry.space_group_name_H-M   'P 1'
#
loop_
_entity.id
_entity.type
_entity.pdbx_description
1 polymer ?
#
loop_
_entity_poly.entity_id
_entity_poly.type
_entity_poly.pdbx_seq_one_letter_code
_entity_poly.pdbx_strand_id
1 'polypeptide(L)'
;MTAKYIFYDLETSGRGKKENPNSFQTTPKWEQILQIAAIVTDNDLEVTNQNMNEFCRPRTSIIAQPGALLTTQQGIKTSLQAKHSSYELISMINNQFEDWKKENDDLVFAGHNIVSFDSAVLEYNLFNNLYFPYIDRKNRGDTLNLARALYALNPSSIKTPITNRGNPSFRLEKLAELNNLPVEFAHDAYSDVKTSIALTKFIRDCDPESWSQLAMTMNKDRAIDFINNNKGFCYLTNFAGRIKLEALSIVCESSYSGWYNAFNLAFDPKPLLEANVEEFKKLIKKKNRYVITNQHPILLSGKLAINYDPYNELGAEELNARAKIVYKNKILADKFKHMEIDRQLEKTDELSQDNIFPESKANKFTEFGQQDVIKKFHEQNSWKEKYKIALTLRDPRAQFIAKRLIFDESPSTLSEEDFNFLHRELHDRLVINQERPFTTIPEAM
;
A
#
# COMPACT_ATOMS: atom_id res chain seq x y z
N MET A 1 1.98 12.81 26.19
CA MET A 1 1.68 11.51 25.54
C MET A 1 2.65 11.36 24.39
N THR A 2 3.35 10.23 24.31
CA THR A 2 4.30 9.99 23.21
C THR A 2 3.49 9.53 22.01
N ALA A 3 3.60 10.22 20.87
CA ALA A 3 2.94 9.85 19.62
C ALA A 3 3.35 8.42 19.22
N LYS A 4 2.38 7.60 18.78
CA LYS A 4 2.64 6.20 18.39
C LYS A 4 2.10 5.87 17.01
N TYR A 5 0.93 6.37 16.65
CA TYR A 5 0.29 6.10 15.37
C TYR A 5 -0.05 7.41 14.67
N ILE A 6 0.13 7.43 13.35
CA ILE A 6 -0.45 8.41 12.44
C ILE A 6 -1.54 7.68 11.67
N PHE A 7 -2.79 7.84 12.07
CA PHE A 7 -3.92 7.37 11.27
C PHE A 7 -4.18 8.35 10.14
N TYR A 8 -4.22 7.87 8.91
CA TYR A 8 -4.50 8.71 7.75
C TYR A 8 -5.41 8.02 6.75
N ASP A 9 -6.09 8.84 5.96
CA ASP A 9 -6.97 8.44 4.86
C ASP A 9 -6.87 9.48 3.73
N LEU A 10 -7.07 9.04 2.49
CA LEU A 10 -6.92 9.85 1.30
C LEU A 10 -8.20 9.81 0.44
N GLU A 11 -8.74 10.98 0.09
CA GLU A 11 -9.66 11.09 -1.03
C GLU A 11 -8.89 11.41 -2.32
N THR A 12 -9.26 10.73 -3.40
CA THR A 12 -8.47 10.73 -4.62
C THR A 12 -9.31 10.99 -5.86
N SER A 13 -8.64 11.31 -6.97
CA SER A 13 -9.27 11.50 -8.29
C SER A 13 -9.90 10.23 -8.85
N GLY A 14 -9.66 9.06 -8.27
CA GLY A 14 -10.19 7.80 -8.74
C GLY A 14 -9.73 6.59 -7.92
N ARG A 15 -10.26 5.42 -8.24
CA ARG A 15 -9.86 4.13 -7.64
C ARG A 15 -8.73 3.44 -8.40
N GLY A 16 -8.22 4.09 -9.42
CA GLY A 16 -7.25 3.52 -10.34
C GLY A 16 -7.87 2.56 -11.36
N LYS A 17 -7.03 2.03 -12.22
CA LYS A 17 -7.41 1.06 -13.24
C LYS A 17 -6.71 -0.27 -13.03
N LYS A 18 -7.16 -1.29 -13.72
CA LYS A 18 -6.47 -2.59 -13.74
C LYS A 18 -5.17 -2.46 -14.54
N GLU A 19 -4.07 -2.93 -13.96
CA GLU A 19 -2.78 -2.98 -14.70
C GLU A 19 -2.83 -3.98 -15.88
N ASN A 20 -3.68 -4.99 -15.76
CA ASN A 20 -3.88 -6.03 -16.75
C ASN A 20 -5.38 -6.33 -16.81
N PRO A 21 -6.01 -6.50 -18.00
CA PRO A 21 -7.42 -6.86 -18.13
C PRO A 21 -7.82 -8.11 -17.32
N ASN A 22 -6.89 -9.03 -17.12
CA ASN A 22 -7.09 -10.24 -16.33
C ASN A 22 -6.90 -10.04 -14.81
N SER A 23 -6.45 -8.87 -14.37
CA SER A 23 -6.34 -8.56 -12.94
C SER A 23 -7.72 -8.27 -12.35
N PHE A 24 -7.95 -8.77 -11.12
CA PHE A 24 -9.11 -8.39 -10.33
C PHE A 24 -8.86 -7.15 -9.48
N GLN A 25 -7.61 -6.68 -9.43
CA GLN A 25 -7.20 -5.53 -8.63
C GLN A 25 -6.96 -4.31 -9.53
N THR A 26 -7.43 -3.16 -9.07
CA THR A 26 -7.09 -1.87 -9.64
C THR A 26 -5.82 -1.33 -8.97
N THR A 27 -5.04 -0.56 -9.71
CA THR A 27 -3.85 0.11 -9.19
C THR A 27 -4.12 1.61 -9.10
N PRO A 28 -4.13 2.18 -7.90
CA PRO A 28 -4.43 3.61 -7.72
C PRO A 28 -3.23 4.53 -7.96
N LYS A 29 -2.12 4.01 -8.44
CA LYS A 29 -0.84 4.74 -8.62
C LYS A 29 -0.95 6.04 -9.41
N TRP A 30 -1.86 6.10 -10.38
CA TRP A 30 -2.01 7.27 -11.27
C TRP A 30 -2.99 8.31 -10.73
N GLU A 31 -3.60 8.04 -9.59
CA GLU A 31 -4.59 8.94 -9.04
C GLU A 31 -3.92 10.08 -8.27
N GLN A 32 -4.54 11.26 -8.32
CA GLN A 32 -4.12 12.42 -7.55
C GLN A 32 -4.78 12.38 -6.17
N ILE A 33 -4.05 12.75 -5.12
CA ILE A 33 -4.63 13.05 -3.81
C ILE A 33 -5.38 14.39 -3.91
N LEU A 34 -6.66 14.39 -3.53
CA LEU A 34 -7.52 15.59 -3.47
C LEU A 34 -7.75 16.05 -2.05
N GLN A 35 -7.80 15.12 -1.08
CA GLN A 35 -7.87 15.40 0.35
C GLN A 35 -6.94 14.44 1.08
N ILE A 36 -6.34 14.92 2.14
CA ILE A 36 -5.72 14.09 3.18
C ILE A 36 -6.30 14.46 4.52
N ALA A 37 -6.63 13.46 5.31
CA ALA A 37 -6.80 13.61 6.73
C ALA A 37 -5.79 12.74 7.47
N ALA A 38 -5.22 13.26 8.56
CA ALA A 38 -4.34 12.51 9.43
C ALA A 38 -4.54 12.95 10.87
N ILE A 39 -4.54 11.99 11.80
CA ILE A 39 -4.66 12.22 13.24
C ILE A 39 -3.58 11.38 13.94
N VAL A 40 -2.82 12.03 14.81
CA VAL A 40 -1.81 11.34 15.62
C VAL A 40 -2.43 10.86 16.94
N THR A 41 -2.16 9.60 17.28
CA THR A 41 -2.56 9.02 18.57
C THR A 41 -1.36 8.54 19.36
N ASP A 42 -1.53 8.40 20.66
CA ASP A 42 -0.56 7.76 21.53
C ASP A 42 -0.63 6.21 21.48
N ASN A 43 0.09 5.56 22.38
CA ASN A 43 0.12 4.09 22.46
C ASN A 43 -1.21 3.47 22.89
N ASP A 44 -2.03 4.22 23.61
CA ASP A 44 -3.36 3.82 24.06
C ASP A 44 -4.45 4.16 23.04
N LEU A 45 -4.04 4.61 21.85
CA LEU A 45 -4.90 5.08 20.77
C LEU A 45 -5.68 6.35 21.13
N GLU A 46 -5.27 7.09 22.16
CA GLU A 46 -5.88 8.38 22.50
C GLU A 46 -5.38 9.46 21.54
N VAL A 47 -6.34 10.27 21.05
CA VAL A 47 -6.07 11.32 20.08
C VAL A 47 -5.24 12.43 20.73
N THR A 48 -4.17 12.85 20.05
CA THR A 48 -3.35 14.01 20.46
C THR A 48 -3.90 15.28 19.80
N ASN A 49 -3.21 16.41 20.02
CA ASN A 49 -3.52 17.67 19.33
C ASN A 49 -2.89 17.78 17.92
N GLN A 50 -2.15 16.75 17.49
CA GLN A 50 -1.49 16.72 16.18
C GLN A 50 -2.43 16.11 15.15
N ASN A 51 -2.87 16.91 14.20
CA ASN A 51 -3.74 16.47 13.12
C ASN A 51 -3.54 17.32 11.86
N MET A 52 -4.06 16.82 10.75
CA MET A 52 -4.07 17.46 9.45
C MET A 52 -5.38 17.11 8.73
N ASN A 53 -6.01 18.10 8.09
CA ASN A 53 -7.15 17.88 7.19
C ASN A 53 -7.11 18.94 6.10
N GLU A 54 -6.54 18.61 4.95
CA GLU A 54 -6.22 19.54 3.89
C GLU A 54 -6.68 19.04 2.52
N PHE A 55 -7.03 20.01 1.67
CA PHE A 55 -7.56 19.77 0.33
C PHE A 55 -6.73 20.49 -0.72
N CYS A 56 -6.71 19.94 -1.95
CA CYS A 56 -6.11 20.65 -3.08
C CYS A 56 -7.00 20.65 -4.32
N ARG A 57 -6.67 21.56 -5.23
CA ARG A 57 -7.27 21.61 -6.56
C ARG A 57 -6.82 20.43 -7.42
N PRO A 58 -7.72 19.86 -8.25
CA PRO A 58 -7.31 18.94 -9.30
C PRO A 58 -6.31 19.60 -10.24
N ARG A 59 -5.30 18.85 -10.66
CA ARG A 59 -4.37 19.28 -11.72
C ARG A 59 -5.09 19.29 -13.06
N THR A 60 -4.70 20.22 -13.93
CA THR A 60 -5.22 20.29 -15.30
C THR A 60 -4.80 19.11 -16.17
N SER A 61 -3.75 18.42 -15.77
CA SER A 61 -3.19 17.23 -16.43
C SER A 61 -3.80 15.90 -15.99
N ILE A 62 -4.83 15.90 -15.14
CA ILE A 62 -5.52 14.71 -14.64
C ILE A 62 -7.03 14.83 -14.83
N ILE A 63 -7.65 13.74 -15.28
CA ILE A 63 -9.09 13.59 -15.36
C ILE A 63 -9.57 12.75 -14.18
N ALA A 64 -10.37 13.35 -13.29
CA ALA A 64 -10.98 12.61 -12.20
C ALA A 64 -12.04 11.63 -12.71
N GLN A 65 -12.08 10.45 -12.13
CA GLN A 65 -13.11 9.46 -12.43
C GLN A 65 -14.48 9.95 -11.93
N PRO A 66 -15.54 9.97 -12.76
CA PRO A 66 -16.86 10.44 -12.31
C PRO A 66 -17.37 9.71 -11.07
N GLY A 67 -17.11 8.42 -10.96
CA GLY A 67 -17.47 7.61 -9.78
C GLY A 67 -16.79 8.05 -8.49
N ALA A 68 -15.56 8.54 -8.55
CA ALA A 68 -14.86 9.06 -7.37
C ALA A 68 -15.51 10.36 -6.88
N LEU A 69 -15.78 11.27 -7.80
CA LEU A 69 -16.45 12.55 -7.49
C LEU A 69 -17.85 12.35 -6.88
N LEU A 70 -18.59 11.34 -7.34
CA LEU A 70 -19.89 10.98 -6.76
C LEU A 70 -19.75 10.36 -5.36
N THR A 71 -18.72 9.56 -5.14
CA THR A 71 -18.48 8.87 -3.86
C THR A 71 -18.10 9.85 -2.77
N THR A 72 -17.17 10.76 -3.05
CA THR A 72 -16.69 11.77 -2.08
C THR A 72 -17.69 12.90 -1.85
N GLN A 73 -18.77 12.97 -2.66
CA GLN A 73 -19.75 14.07 -2.66
C GLN A 73 -19.11 15.47 -2.81
N GLN A 74 -17.85 15.54 -3.14
CA GLN A 74 -17.15 16.79 -3.43
C GLN A 74 -17.49 17.24 -4.84
N GLY A 75 -18.33 18.27 -4.94
CA GLY A 75 -18.63 18.88 -6.23
C GLY A 75 -17.37 19.42 -6.90
N ILE A 76 -17.23 19.26 -8.22
CA ILE A 76 -16.08 19.78 -9.00
C ILE A 76 -15.82 21.26 -8.69
N LYS A 77 -16.88 22.08 -8.54
CA LYS A 77 -16.73 23.49 -8.20
C LYS A 77 -16.04 23.72 -6.86
N THR A 78 -16.37 22.93 -5.84
CA THR A 78 -15.74 23.02 -4.52
C THR A 78 -14.28 22.60 -4.59
N SER A 79 -13.98 21.51 -5.29
CA SER A 79 -12.60 21.05 -5.48
C SER A 79 -11.73 22.07 -6.23
N LEU A 80 -12.27 22.73 -7.24
CA LEU A 80 -11.57 23.78 -8.00
C LEU A 80 -11.30 25.06 -7.15
N GLN A 81 -12.04 25.28 -6.06
CA GLN A 81 -11.87 26.41 -5.15
C GLN A 81 -10.98 26.10 -3.94
N ALA A 82 -10.45 24.85 -3.84
CA ALA A 82 -9.53 24.51 -2.77
C ALA A 82 -8.32 25.47 -2.73
N LYS A 83 -7.89 25.80 -1.52
CA LYS A 83 -6.82 26.78 -1.28
C LYS A 83 -5.51 26.34 -1.89
N HIS A 84 -5.15 25.09 -1.70
CA HIS A 84 -3.85 24.55 -2.07
C HIS A 84 -3.85 23.97 -3.49
N SER A 85 -2.71 24.05 -4.14
CA SER A 85 -2.41 23.27 -5.33
C SER A 85 -2.03 21.84 -4.97
N SER A 86 -1.91 20.96 -5.98
CA SER A 86 -1.44 19.61 -5.74
C SER A 86 -0.02 19.56 -5.20
N TYR A 87 0.88 20.41 -5.73
CA TYR A 87 2.26 20.48 -5.25
C TYR A 87 2.33 20.96 -3.80
N GLU A 88 1.56 22.02 -3.46
CA GLU A 88 1.50 22.53 -2.09
C GLU A 88 1.00 21.47 -1.11
N LEU A 89 -0.08 20.76 -1.44
CA LEU A 89 -0.60 19.70 -0.58
C LEU A 89 0.42 18.59 -0.34
N ILE A 90 1.08 18.11 -1.39
CA ILE A 90 2.08 17.04 -1.26
C ILE A 90 3.31 17.51 -0.48
N SER A 91 3.70 18.78 -0.64
CA SER A 91 4.76 19.38 0.17
C SER A 91 4.39 19.44 1.65
N MET A 92 3.14 19.83 1.96
CA MET A 92 2.61 19.85 3.34
C MET A 92 2.60 18.44 3.94
N ILE A 93 2.11 17.44 3.21
CA ILE A 93 2.09 16.04 3.66
C ILE A 93 3.51 15.58 3.99
N ASN A 94 4.44 15.75 3.04
CA ASN A 94 5.83 15.35 3.24
C ASN A 94 6.44 15.98 4.49
N ASN A 95 6.33 17.29 4.61
CA ASN A 95 6.93 18.04 5.70
C ASN A 95 6.30 17.67 7.05
N GLN A 96 4.97 17.57 7.11
CA GLN A 96 4.26 17.24 8.34
C GLN A 96 4.57 15.80 8.81
N PHE A 97 4.60 14.84 7.90
CA PHE A 97 4.92 13.45 8.24
C PHE A 97 6.38 13.29 8.67
N GLU A 98 7.31 13.97 8.00
CA GLU A 98 8.71 13.97 8.42
C GLU A 98 8.91 14.68 9.77
N ASP A 99 8.17 15.75 10.07
CA ASP A 99 8.25 16.42 11.37
C ASP A 99 7.72 15.53 12.49
N TRP A 100 6.59 14.85 12.29
CA TRP A 100 6.08 13.87 13.27
C TRP A 100 7.03 12.68 13.48
N LYS A 101 7.70 12.21 12.44
CA LYS A 101 8.72 11.15 12.54
C LYS A 101 9.96 11.56 13.32
N LYS A 102 10.36 12.83 13.28
CA LYS A 102 11.48 13.33 14.09
C LYS A 102 11.23 13.21 15.59
N GLU A 103 9.99 13.29 16.01
CA GLU A 103 9.60 13.14 17.41
C GLU A 103 9.63 11.67 17.88
N ASN A 104 9.41 10.72 16.98
CA ASN A 104 9.43 9.28 17.26
C ASN A 104 9.68 8.45 15.99
N ASP A 105 10.86 7.83 15.90
CA ASP A 105 11.26 6.97 14.78
C ASP A 105 10.41 5.69 14.64
N ASP A 106 9.70 5.30 15.71
CA ASP A 106 8.84 4.11 15.74
C ASP A 106 7.36 4.41 15.43
N LEU A 107 7.04 5.60 14.92
CA LEU A 107 5.69 5.94 14.48
C LEU A 107 5.16 4.94 13.45
N VAL A 108 3.94 4.48 13.66
CA VAL A 108 3.22 3.57 12.77
C VAL A 108 2.23 4.38 11.93
N PHE A 109 2.34 4.29 10.63
CA PHE A 109 1.34 4.83 9.70
C PHE A 109 0.19 3.83 9.60
N ALA A 110 -1.00 4.25 10.00
CA ALA A 110 -2.16 3.39 10.13
C ALA A 110 -3.38 3.93 9.38
N GLY A 111 -4.32 3.06 9.05
CA GLY A 111 -5.58 3.41 8.39
C GLY A 111 -6.31 2.16 7.90
N HIS A 112 -7.45 2.32 7.24
CA HIS A 112 -8.25 1.20 6.78
C HIS A 112 -7.97 0.86 5.31
N ASN A 113 -7.38 -0.32 5.05
CA ASN A 113 -6.96 -0.76 3.72
C ASN A 113 -5.81 0.06 3.11
N ILE A 114 -5.05 0.76 3.94
CA ILE A 114 -3.97 1.65 3.48
C ILE A 114 -2.89 0.92 2.69
N VAL A 115 -2.60 -0.34 3.05
CA VAL A 115 -1.57 -1.15 2.37
C VAL A 115 -1.88 -1.32 0.89
N SER A 116 -3.15 -1.49 0.54
CA SER A 116 -3.57 -1.74 -0.85
C SER A 116 -3.92 -0.46 -1.61
N PHE A 117 -4.24 0.64 -0.93
CA PHE A 117 -4.72 1.85 -1.56
C PHE A 117 -3.90 3.09 -1.17
N ASP A 118 -4.10 3.64 0.02
CA ASP A 118 -3.58 4.96 0.40
C ASP A 118 -2.05 5.04 0.33
N SER A 119 -1.34 4.03 0.83
CA SER A 119 0.12 3.97 0.74
C SER A 119 0.62 3.98 -0.71
N ALA A 120 -0.07 3.27 -1.61
CA ALA A 120 0.33 3.24 -3.02
C ALA A 120 0.10 4.59 -3.70
N VAL A 121 -1.02 5.25 -3.40
CA VAL A 121 -1.32 6.61 -3.89
C VAL A 121 -0.32 7.61 -3.33
N LEU A 122 -0.07 7.55 -2.02
CA LEU A 122 0.88 8.46 -1.36
C LEU A 122 2.30 8.32 -1.94
N GLU A 123 2.80 7.08 -2.06
CA GLU A 123 4.10 6.79 -2.65
C GLU A 123 4.22 7.40 -4.06
N TYR A 124 3.18 7.21 -4.88
CA TYR A 124 3.18 7.73 -6.25
C TYR A 124 3.11 9.26 -6.30
N ASN A 125 2.29 9.89 -5.47
CA ASN A 125 2.18 11.35 -5.43
C ASN A 125 3.45 12.00 -4.86
N LEU A 126 4.08 11.44 -3.84
CA LEU A 126 5.39 11.88 -3.36
C LEU A 126 6.44 11.80 -4.48
N PHE A 127 6.52 10.66 -5.18
CA PHE A 127 7.42 10.51 -6.33
C PHE A 127 7.20 11.55 -7.39
N ASN A 128 5.97 11.74 -7.81
CA ASN A 128 5.60 12.69 -8.85
C ASN A 128 5.72 14.16 -8.44
N ASN A 129 6.09 14.40 -7.19
CA ASN A 129 6.46 15.72 -6.66
C ASN A 129 7.92 15.79 -6.21
N LEU A 130 8.77 14.82 -6.62
CA LEU A 130 10.20 14.76 -6.31
C LEU A 130 10.53 14.59 -4.83
N TYR A 131 9.60 14.05 -4.01
CA TYR A 131 9.87 13.66 -2.63
C TYR A 131 10.22 12.18 -2.52
N PHE A 132 10.85 11.78 -1.40
CA PHE A 132 11.10 10.38 -1.12
C PHE A 132 9.77 9.63 -0.90
N PRO A 133 9.46 8.57 -1.69
CA PRO A 133 8.11 8.01 -1.69
C PRO A 133 7.81 7.06 -0.53
N TYR A 134 8.84 6.43 0.05
CA TYR A 134 8.67 5.28 0.95
C TYR A 134 8.61 5.69 2.43
N ILE A 135 7.83 6.73 2.73
CA ILE A 135 7.79 7.36 4.06
C ILE A 135 7.22 6.43 5.13
N ASP A 136 6.28 5.56 4.76
CA ASP A 136 5.52 4.69 5.67
C ASP A 136 5.94 3.19 5.63
N ARG A 137 6.87 2.79 4.75
CA ARG A 137 7.16 1.36 4.49
C ARG A 137 7.75 0.57 5.65
N LYS A 138 8.34 1.23 6.63
CA LYS A 138 8.94 0.56 7.79
C LYS A 138 7.89 0.11 8.80
N ASN A 139 6.91 0.98 9.06
CA ASN A 139 5.92 0.80 10.10
C ASN A 139 4.52 1.09 9.54
N ARG A 140 3.76 0.04 9.18
CA ARG A 140 2.39 0.13 8.66
C ARG A 140 1.42 -0.65 9.50
N GLY A 141 0.28 -0.03 9.84
CA GLY A 141 -0.85 -0.65 10.51
C GLY A 141 -2.09 -0.60 9.63
N ASP A 142 -2.61 -1.74 9.21
CA ASP A 142 -3.83 -1.81 8.40
C ASP A 142 -5.00 -2.33 9.23
N THR A 143 -5.97 -1.47 9.51
CA THR A 143 -7.13 -1.82 10.35
C THR A 143 -8.03 -2.86 9.68
N LEU A 144 -8.01 -2.96 8.36
CA LEU A 144 -8.68 -4.04 7.63
C LEU A 144 -8.06 -5.40 7.96
N ASN A 145 -6.72 -5.49 8.04
CA ASN A 145 -6.05 -6.73 8.44
C ASN A 145 -6.32 -7.08 9.90
N LEU A 146 -6.38 -6.08 10.79
CA LEU A 146 -6.77 -6.27 12.19
C LEU A 146 -8.20 -6.79 12.33
N ALA A 147 -9.17 -6.19 11.62
CA ALA A 147 -10.57 -6.64 11.63
C ALA A 147 -10.72 -8.07 11.11
N ARG A 148 -9.99 -8.43 10.05
CA ARG A 148 -9.95 -9.80 9.54
C ARG A 148 -9.32 -10.78 10.54
N ALA A 149 -8.28 -10.33 11.26
CA ALA A 149 -7.64 -11.14 12.30
C ALA A 149 -8.60 -11.43 13.45
N LEU A 150 -9.28 -10.41 13.97
CA LEU A 150 -10.28 -10.58 15.02
C LEU A 150 -11.39 -11.53 14.57
N TYR A 151 -11.90 -11.36 13.34
CA TYR A 151 -12.92 -12.26 12.78
C TYR A 151 -12.42 -13.71 12.67
N ALA A 152 -11.17 -13.93 12.30
CA ALA A 152 -10.61 -15.28 12.17
C ALA A 152 -10.37 -15.94 13.54
N LEU A 153 -9.97 -15.16 14.55
CA LEU A 153 -9.67 -15.65 15.90
C LEU A 153 -10.92 -15.79 16.76
N ASN A 154 -11.81 -14.81 16.68
CA ASN A 154 -13.05 -14.75 17.48
C ASN A 154 -14.20 -14.16 16.65
N PRO A 155 -14.84 -14.96 15.79
CA PRO A 155 -15.91 -14.49 14.88
C PRO A 155 -17.11 -13.87 15.60
N SER A 156 -17.36 -14.24 16.86
CA SER A 156 -18.47 -13.70 17.67
C SER A 156 -18.22 -12.29 18.20
N SER A 157 -16.96 -11.84 18.26
CA SER A 157 -16.59 -10.53 18.78
C SER A 157 -16.75 -9.39 17.79
N ILE A 158 -16.89 -9.67 16.50
CA ILE A 158 -17.03 -8.65 15.45
C ILE A 158 -18.18 -8.99 14.50
N LYS A 159 -19.15 -8.10 14.40
CA LYS A 159 -20.25 -8.25 13.44
C LYS A 159 -19.81 -7.77 12.07
N THR A 160 -19.99 -8.60 11.04
CA THR A 160 -19.63 -8.27 9.66
C THR A 160 -20.85 -8.43 8.74
N PRO A 161 -21.09 -7.52 7.78
CA PRO A 161 -22.09 -7.74 6.76
C PRO A 161 -21.65 -8.89 5.84
N ILE A 162 -22.63 -9.65 5.36
CA ILE A 162 -22.38 -10.74 4.42
C ILE A 162 -22.64 -10.26 2.99
N THR A 163 -21.69 -10.50 2.12
CA THR A 163 -21.82 -10.18 0.68
C THR A 163 -22.77 -11.16 0.00
N ASN A 164 -23.27 -10.81 -1.21
CA ASN A 164 -24.09 -11.70 -2.04
C ASN A 164 -23.42 -13.05 -2.36
N ARG A 165 -22.12 -13.17 -2.16
CA ARG A 165 -21.35 -14.41 -2.34
C ARG A 165 -21.19 -15.21 -1.05
N GLY A 166 -21.84 -14.81 0.04
CA GLY A 166 -21.74 -15.46 1.34
C GLY A 166 -20.45 -15.19 2.12
N ASN A 167 -19.61 -14.27 1.67
CA ASN A 167 -18.37 -13.93 2.36
C ASN A 167 -18.55 -12.70 3.26
N PRO A 168 -17.80 -12.59 4.39
CA PRO A 168 -17.83 -11.39 5.22
C PRO A 168 -17.27 -10.17 4.47
N SER A 169 -17.86 -9.01 4.69
CA SER A 169 -17.38 -7.74 4.19
C SER A 169 -16.77 -6.93 5.31
N PHE A 170 -15.65 -6.29 5.02
CA PHE A 170 -14.89 -5.47 5.99
C PHE A 170 -14.80 -4.01 5.54
N ARG A 171 -15.83 -3.50 4.85
CA ARG A 171 -15.92 -2.07 4.53
C ARG A 171 -16.07 -1.29 5.81
N LEU A 172 -15.25 -0.25 6.00
CA LEU A 172 -15.13 0.53 7.23
C LEU A 172 -16.49 1.01 7.75
N GLU A 173 -17.25 1.71 6.91
CA GLU A 173 -18.58 2.24 7.21
C GLU A 173 -19.52 1.16 7.76
N LYS A 174 -19.61 0.01 7.05
CA LYS A 174 -20.52 -1.08 7.43
C LYS A 174 -20.07 -1.83 8.69
N LEU A 175 -18.78 -1.99 8.88
CA LEU A 175 -18.25 -2.53 10.13
C LEU A 175 -18.57 -1.61 11.30
N ALA A 176 -18.36 -0.31 11.13
CA ALA A 176 -18.61 0.66 12.18
C ALA A 176 -20.10 0.69 12.57
N GLU A 177 -21.02 0.77 11.59
CA GLU A 177 -22.46 0.72 11.82
C GLU A 177 -22.88 -0.53 12.63
N LEU A 178 -22.44 -1.72 12.19
CA LEU A 178 -22.87 -2.98 12.82
C LEU A 178 -22.29 -3.17 14.22
N ASN A 179 -21.14 -2.57 14.53
CA ASN A 179 -20.49 -2.67 15.82
C ASN A 179 -20.68 -1.42 16.69
N ASN A 180 -21.64 -0.54 16.33
CA ASN A 180 -22.01 0.67 17.06
C ASN A 180 -20.82 1.63 17.28
N LEU A 181 -19.91 1.72 16.30
CA LEU A 181 -18.81 2.67 16.32
C LEU A 181 -19.26 4.00 15.69
N PRO A 182 -18.62 5.13 16.04
CA PRO A 182 -18.97 6.42 15.50
C PRO A 182 -18.69 6.48 14.00
N VAL A 183 -19.70 6.90 13.22
CA VAL A 183 -19.63 7.23 11.80
C VAL A 183 -20.29 8.59 11.64
N GLU A 184 -19.54 9.63 11.29
CA GLU A 184 -20.10 10.97 11.10
C GLU A 184 -20.53 11.16 9.64
N PHE A 185 -19.57 11.17 8.72
CA PHE A 185 -19.79 11.33 7.28
C PHE A 185 -18.92 10.31 6.53
N ALA A 186 -19.51 9.29 5.96
CA ALA A 186 -18.79 8.32 5.15
C ALA A 186 -18.20 8.99 3.89
N HIS A 187 -16.98 8.57 3.51
CA HIS A 187 -16.22 9.15 2.40
C HIS A 187 -15.84 10.64 2.58
N ASP A 188 -15.66 11.06 3.81
CA ASP A 188 -14.85 12.19 4.20
C ASP A 188 -13.62 11.66 4.92
N ALA A 189 -12.43 11.94 4.41
CA ALA A 189 -11.20 11.37 4.94
C ALA A 189 -11.02 11.60 6.45
N TYR A 190 -11.44 12.74 6.97
CA TYR A 190 -11.32 13.03 8.41
C TYR A 190 -12.25 12.19 9.27
N SER A 191 -13.47 11.95 8.80
CA SER A 191 -14.44 11.03 9.42
C SER A 191 -13.93 9.59 9.37
N ASP A 192 -13.39 9.15 8.23
CA ASP A 192 -12.89 7.79 8.04
C ASP A 192 -11.65 7.51 8.90
N VAL A 193 -10.79 8.51 9.12
CA VAL A 193 -9.67 8.42 10.09
C VAL A 193 -10.21 8.21 11.52
N LYS A 194 -11.20 9.00 11.99
CA LYS A 194 -11.80 8.84 13.32
C LYS A 194 -12.43 7.45 13.48
N THR A 195 -13.14 7.00 12.47
CA THR A 195 -13.77 5.67 12.45
C THR A 195 -12.72 4.56 12.48
N SER A 196 -11.60 4.71 11.79
CA SER A 196 -10.48 3.77 11.80
C SER A 196 -9.81 3.70 13.19
N ILE A 197 -9.65 4.81 13.88
CA ILE A 197 -9.15 4.86 15.26
C ILE A 197 -10.12 4.11 16.20
N ALA A 198 -11.43 4.41 16.09
CA ALA A 198 -12.46 3.76 16.90
C ALA A 198 -12.52 2.24 16.67
N LEU A 199 -12.41 1.81 15.40
CA LEU A 199 -12.33 0.39 15.04
C LEU A 199 -11.08 -0.28 15.62
N THR A 200 -9.94 0.40 15.60
CA THR A 200 -8.70 -0.14 16.17
C THR A 200 -8.79 -0.30 17.70
N LYS A 201 -9.37 0.68 18.40
CA LYS A 201 -9.68 0.58 19.84
C LYS A 201 -10.61 -0.59 20.13
N PHE A 202 -11.70 -0.70 19.37
CA PHE A 202 -12.66 -1.80 19.49
C PHE A 202 -12.00 -3.17 19.31
N ILE A 203 -11.15 -3.34 18.30
CA ILE A 203 -10.44 -4.60 18.07
C ILE A 203 -9.50 -4.94 19.23
N ARG A 204 -8.73 -3.97 19.73
CA ARG A 204 -7.86 -4.13 20.90
C ARG A 204 -8.65 -4.58 22.13
N ASP A 205 -9.78 -3.94 22.38
CA ASP A 205 -10.60 -4.16 23.59
C ASP A 205 -11.37 -5.49 23.51
N CYS A 206 -11.69 -5.98 22.31
CA CYS A 206 -12.31 -7.30 22.11
C CYS A 206 -11.34 -8.47 22.33
N ASP A 207 -10.05 -8.30 22.05
CA ASP A 207 -9.02 -9.33 22.22
C ASP A 207 -7.68 -8.71 22.67
N PRO A 208 -7.59 -8.26 23.95
CA PRO A 208 -6.37 -7.66 24.47
C PRO A 208 -5.18 -8.61 24.50
N GLU A 209 -5.40 -9.92 24.62
CA GLU A 209 -4.35 -10.93 24.65
C GLU A 209 -3.65 -11.04 23.29
N SER A 210 -4.39 -11.04 22.19
CA SER A 210 -3.83 -11.08 20.85
C SER A 210 -3.31 -9.73 20.38
N TRP A 211 -3.75 -8.62 20.96
CA TRP A 211 -3.42 -7.26 20.50
C TRP A 211 -1.90 -7.01 20.36
N SER A 212 -1.11 -7.40 21.38
CA SER A 212 0.34 -7.18 21.33
C SER A 212 1.00 -7.88 20.14
N GLN A 213 0.52 -9.08 19.81
CA GLN A 213 1.00 -9.86 18.65
C GLN A 213 0.57 -9.22 17.34
N LEU A 214 -0.68 -8.78 17.23
CA LEU A 214 -1.22 -8.11 16.04
C LEU A 214 -0.51 -6.78 15.77
N ALA A 215 -0.29 -5.97 16.82
CA ALA A 215 0.39 -4.68 16.72
C ALA A 215 1.90 -4.83 16.43
N MET A 216 2.54 -5.90 16.93
CA MET A 216 3.96 -6.15 16.69
C MET A 216 4.31 -6.21 15.21
N THR A 217 3.49 -6.85 14.40
CA THR A 217 3.73 -7.04 12.96
C THR A 217 3.46 -5.81 12.10
N MET A 218 3.00 -4.71 12.69
CA MET A 218 2.98 -3.38 12.03
C MET A 218 4.40 -2.86 11.77
N ASN A 219 5.39 -3.32 12.52
CA ASN A 219 6.81 -3.00 12.29
C ASN A 219 7.45 -4.09 11.44
N LYS A 220 8.05 -3.69 10.32
CA LYS A 220 8.72 -4.58 9.36
C LYS A 220 9.80 -5.45 10.02
N ASP A 221 10.66 -4.83 10.82
CA ASP A 221 11.82 -5.53 11.40
C ASP A 221 11.36 -6.57 12.42
N ARG A 222 10.34 -6.23 13.24
CA ARG A 222 9.72 -7.18 14.18
C ARG A 222 8.99 -8.33 13.47
N ALA A 223 8.36 -8.06 12.32
CA ALA A 223 7.78 -9.12 11.49
C ALA A 223 8.88 -10.06 10.95
N ILE A 224 10.02 -9.51 10.52
CA ILE A 224 11.19 -10.29 10.09
C ILE A 224 11.75 -11.12 11.25
N ASP A 225 11.92 -10.53 12.42
CA ASP A 225 12.40 -11.23 13.61
C ASP A 225 11.47 -12.38 13.98
N PHE A 226 10.14 -12.15 13.92
CA PHE A 226 9.17 -13.18 14.21
C PHE A 226 9.32 -14.40 13.28
N ILE A 227 9.36 -14.20 11.96
CA ILE A 227 9.49 -15.31 11.01
C ILE A 227 10.86 -15.99 11.07
N ASN A 228 11.89 -15.28 11.51
CA ASN A 228 13.23 -15.83 11.69
C ASN A 228 13.39 -16.65 12.99
N ASN A 229 12.54 -16.42 13.97
CA ASN A 229 12.58 -17.14 15.26
C ASN A 229 11.54 -18.25 15.36
N ASN A 230 10.60 -18.34 14.41
CA ASN A 230 9.53 -19.33 14.42
C ASN A 230 9.60 -20.24 13.17
N LYS A 231 9.93 -21.52 13.36
CA LYS A 231 9.99 -22.49 12.25
C LYS A 231 8.63 -22.72 11.59
N GLY A 232 7.56 -22.68 12.38
CA GLY A 232 6.19 -22.78 11.92
C GLY A 232 5.34 -21.71 12.61
N PHE A 233 4.46 -21.04 11.87
CA PHE A 233 3.58 -20.00 12.37
C PHE A 233 2.26 -19.98 11.62
N CYS A 234 1.22 -19.38 12.21
CA CYS A 234 -0.04 -19.11 11.51
C CYS A 234 0.02 -17.76 10.79
N TYR A 235 -0.47 -17.73 9.59
CA TYR A 235 -0.55 -16.57 8.70
C TYR A 235 -1.99 -16.37 8.23
N LEU A 236 -2.50 -15.15 8.37
CA LEU A 236 -3.82 -14.79 7.88
C LEU A 236 -3.79 -14.58 6.37
N THR A 237 -4.59 -15.34 5.66
CA THR A 237 -4.80 -15.19 4.22
C THR A 237 -6.22 -14.75 3.91
N ASN A 238 -6.37 -13.94 2.87
CA ASN A 238 -7.66 -13.57 2.31
C ASN A 238 -7.64 -13.85 0.80
N PHE A 239 -8.32 -14.89 0.39
CA PHE A 239 -8.46 -15.21 -1.02
C PHE A 239 -9.93 -15.16 -1.44
N ALA A 240 -10.26 -14.28 -2.37
CA ALA A 240 -11.62 -14.08 -2.88
C ALA A 240 -12.67 -13.84 -1.77
N GLY A 241 -12.29 -13.12 -0.72
CA GLY A 241 -13.14 -12.82 0.44
C GLY A 241 -13.22 -13.95 1.49
N ARG A 242 -12.53 -15.06 1.27
CA ARG A 242 -12.42 -16.14 2.27
C ARG A 242 -11.20 -15.91 3.13
N ILE A 243 -11.44 -15.69 4.40
CA ILE A 243 -10.40 -15.50 5.41
C ILE A 243 -10.04 -16.85 6.01
N LYS A 244 -8.74 -17.14 6.09
CA LYS A 244 -8.22 -18.38 6.68
C LYS A 244 -6.92 -18.11 7.43
N LEU A 245 -6.71 -18.83 8.50
CA LEU A 245 -5.40 -18.99 9.12
C LEU A 245 -4.71 -20.19 8.51
N GLU A 246 -3.57 -19.97 7.88
CA GLU A 246 -2.77 -21.04 7.28
C GLU A 246 -1.48 -21.25 8.09
N ALA A 247 -1.12 -22.50 8.37
CA ALA A 247 0.15 -22.85 8.99
C ALA A 247 1.25 -22.81 7.92
N LEU A 248 2.24 -21.95 8.10
CA LEU A 248 3.33 -21.73 7.15
C LEU A 248 4.69 -21.93 7.81
N SER A 249 5.69 -22.21 6.96
CA SER A 249 7.11 -22.18 7.30
C SER A 249 7.89 -21.44 6.22
N ILE A 250 8.84 -20.58 6.61
CA ILE A 250 9.66 -19.82 5.67
C ILE A 250 10.69 -20.72 4.99
N VAL A 251 10.79 -20.58 3.69
CA VAL A 251 11.83 -21.23 2.87
C VAL A 251 13.01 -20.29 2.68
N CYS A 252 12.79 -19.13 2.09
CA CYS A 252 13.85 -18.14 1.80
C CYS A 252 13.26 -16.76 1.57
N GLU A 253 14.09 -15.73 1.64
CA GLU A 253 13.75 -14.43 1.12
C GLU A 253 13.66 -14.50 -0.42
N SER A 254 12.71 -13.77 -0.98
CA SER A 254 12.53 -13.60 -2.42
C SER A 254 13.56 -12.62 -2.98
N SER A 255 13.63 -12.50 -4.31
CA SER A 255 14.38 -11.44 -4.99
C SER A 255 13.88 -10.02 -4.66
N TYR A 256 12.70 -9.88 -4.10
CA TYR A 256 12.16 -8.63 -3.59
C TYR A 256 12.41 -8.51 -2.09
N SER A 257 13.16 -7.47 -1.67
CA SER A 257 13.50 -7.23 -0.26
C SER A 257 12.25 -7.15 0.63
N GLY A 258 12.28 -7.93 1.71
CA GLY A 258 11.16 -8.02 2.66
C GLY A 258 10.02 -8.93 2.22
N TRP A 259 10.16 -9.61 1.09
CA TRP A 259 9.24 -10.66 0.65
C TRP A 259 9.84 -12.02 0.94
N TYR A 260 9.10 -12.89 1.56
CA TYR A 260 9.56 -14.23 1.92
C TYR A 260 8.69 -15.31 1.30
N ASN A 261 9.33 -16.29 0.66
CA ASN A 261 8.68 -17.50 0.19
C ASN A 261 8.37 -18.39 1.39
N ALA A 262 7.11 -18.75 1.56
CA ALA A 262 6.64 -19.63 2.62
C ALA A 262 5.85 -20.80 2.04
N PHE A 263 6.00 -21.96 2.65
CA PHE A 263 5.30 -23.19 2.28
C PHE A 263 4.17 -23.49 3.26
N ASN A 264 3.00 -23.88 2.74
CA ASN A 264 1.85 -24.27 3.53
C ASN A 264 2.01 -25.69 4.07
N LEU A 265 2.04 -25.82 5.39
CA LEU A 265 2.28 -27.07 6.11
C LEU A 265 1.12 -28.08 6.03
N ALA A 266 -0.02 -27.70 5.45
CA ALA A 266 -1.07 -28.68 5.10
C ALA A 266 -0.56 -29.75 4.12
N PHE A 267 0.49 -29.46 3.35
CA PHE A 267 1.04 -30.35 2.34
C PHE A 267 2.35 -30.99 2.81
N ASP A 268 2.61 -32.23 2.36
CA ASP A 268 3.90 -32.88 2.60
C ASP A 268 5.01 -32.21 1.78
N PRO A 269 6.10 -31.71 2.39
CA PRO A 269 7.21 -31.10 1.69
C PRO A 269 8.19 -32.08 1.05
N LYS A 270 8.18 -33.36 1.42
CA LYS A 270 9.19 -34.35 0.96
C LYS A 270 9.24 -34.47 -0.57
N PRO A 271 8.12 -34.58 -1.31
CA PRO A 271 8.17 -34.67 -2.77
C PRO A 271 8.85 -33.46 -3.44
N LEU A 272 8.85 -32.28 -2.79
CA LEU A 272 9.49 -31.07 -3.33
C LEU A 272 11.02 -31.15 -3.27
N LEU A 273 11.58 -31.93 -2.33
CA LEU A 273 13.03 -32.08 -2.19
C LEU A 273 13.62 -32.89 -3.35
N GLU A 274 12.90 -33.91 -3.80
CA GLU A 274 13.35 -34.84 -4.84
C GLU A 274 13.04 -34.34 -6.26
N ALA A 275 12.00 -33.51 -6.42
CA ALA A 275 11.55 -32.97 -7.71
C ALA A 275 12.65 -32.19 -8.45
N ASN A 276 12.73 -32.34 -9.76
CA ASN A 276 13.49 -31.40 -10.59
C ASN A 276 12.79 -30.04 -10.67
N VAL A 277 13.39 -29.04 -11.31
CA VAL A 277 12.85 -27.65 -11.34
C VAL A 277 11.46 -27.58 -11.98
N GLU A 278 11.23 -28.30 -13.08
CA GLU A 278 9.93 -28.27 -13.78
C GLU A 278 8.83 -29.01 -12.99
N GLU A 279 9.17 -30.08 -12.34
CA GLU A 279 8.26 -30.79 -11.42
C GLU A 279 7.97 -29.94 -10.19
N PHE A 280 8.99 -29.27 -9.63
CA PHE A 280 8.83 -28.36 -8.51
C PHE A 280 7.85 -27.23 -8.82
N LYS A 281 7.95 -26.57 -9.98
CA LYS A 281 7.00 -25.53 -10.43
C LYS A 281 5.56 -26.03 -10.43
N LYS A 282 5.33 -27.29 -10.83
CA LYS A 282 3.99 -27.89 -10.84
C LYS A 282 3.51 -28.23 -9.42
N LEU A 283 4.36 -28.83 -8.60
CA LEU A 283 4.04 -29.30 -7.25
C LEU A 283 3.83 -28.15 -6.27
N ILE A 284 4.57 -27.03 -6.41
CA ILE A 284 4.50 -25.90 -5.50
C ILE A 284 3.27 -25.00 -5.77
N LYS A 285 2.66 -25.12 -6.94
CA LYS A 285 1.50 -24.33 -7.33
C LYS A 285 0.40 -24.43 -6.28
N LYS A 286 -0.12 -23.27 -5.82
CA LYS A 286 -1.12 -23.13 -4.74
C LYS A 286 -0.65 -23.52 -3.32
N LYS A 287 0.58 -24.03 -3.15
CA LYS A 287 1.11 -24.46 -1.84
C LYS A 287 2.08 -23.43 -1.23
N ASN A 288 2.59 -22.49 -2.02
CA ASN A 288 3.40 -21.39 -1.52
C ASN A 288 2.56 -20.15 -1.22
N ARG A 289 3.11 -19.32 -0.32
CA ARG A 289 2.62 -17.98 -0.01
C ARG A 289 3.80 -17.03 0.00
N TYR A 290 3.53 -15.76 -0.31
CA TYR A 290 4.46 -14.69 0.03
C TYR A 290 4.06 -14.07 1.36
N VAL A 291 5.01 -13.99 2.29
CA VAL A 291 4.89 -13.18 3.49
C VAL A 291 5.62 -11.87 3.21
N ILE A 292 4.87 -10.78 3.16
CA ILE A 292 5.39 -9.45 2.83
C ILE A 292 5.45 -8.64 4.11
N THR A 293 6.66 -8.49 4.65
CA THR A 293 6.87 -8.01 6.02
C THR A 293 6.56 -6.53 6.24
N ASN A 294 6.51 -5.73 5.16
CA ASN A 294 6.16 -4.31 5.22
C ASN A 294 4.69 -4.02 4.86
N GLN A 295 3.83 -5.04 4.87
CA GLN A 295 2.40 -4.91 4.56
C GLN A 295 1.51 -5.33 5.74
N HIS A 296 1.99 -5.16 6.96
CA HIS A 296 1.29 -5.59 8.17
C HIS A 296 0.77 -7.04 8.05
N PRO A 297 1.65 -8.03 7.88
CA PRO A 297 1.23 -9.42 7.83
C PRO A 297 0.73 -9.86 9.21
N ILE A 298 -0.42 -10.49 9.28
CA ILE A 298 -0.90 -11.07 10.54
C ILE A 298 -0.20 -12.41 10.76
N LEU A 299 0.76 -12.39 11.68
CA LEU A 299 1.60 -13.52 12.05
C LEU A 299 1.31 -13.93 13.49
N LEU A 300 0.91 -15.17 13.70
CA LEU A 300 0.48 -15.70 14.99
C LEU A 300 1.25 -16.97 15.34
N SER A 301 1.19 -17.37 16.60
CA SER A 301 1.82 -18.60 17.08
C SER A 301 1.38 -19.82 16.26
N GLY A 302 2.33 -20.62 15.81
CA GLY A 302 2.05 -21.88 15.08
C GLY A 302 1.22 -22.89 15.88
N LYS A 303 1.16 -22.76 17.20
CA LYS A 303 0.31 -23.61 18.07
C LYS A 303 -1.17 -23.45 17.78
N LEU A 304 -1.60 -22.30 17.24
CA LEU A 304 -3.00 -22.08 16.87
C LEU A 304 -3.46 -22.93 15.69
N ALA A 305 -2.54 -23.42 14.86
CA ALA A 305 -2.89 -24.16 13.65
C ALA A 305 -3.79 -25.37 13.90
N ILE A 306 -3.56 -26.10 14.99
CA ILE A 306 -4.33 -27.30 15.33
C ILE A 306 -5.83 -27.07 15.60
N ASN A 307 -6.25 -25.81 15.70
CA ASN A 307 -7.65 -25.42 15.87
C ASN A 307 -8.38 -25.25 14.51
N TYR A 308 -7.67 -25.38 13.38
CA TYR A 308 -8.21 -25.09 12.05
C TYR A 308 -7.97 -26.24 11.08
N ASP A 309 -8.95 -26.50 10.18
CA ASP A 309 -8.79 -27.44 9.09
C ASP A 309 -7.78 -26.96 8.05
N PRO A 310 -6.96 -27.85 7.49
CA PRO A 310 -6.84 -29.30 7.76
C PRO A 310 -5.76 -29.63 8.81
N TYR A 311 -5.27 -28.66 9.56
CA TYR A 311 -4.12 -28.80 10.47
C TYR A 311 -4.48 -29.57 11.76
N ASN A 312 -5.75 -29.52 12.17
CA ASN A 312 -6.29 -30.29 13.29
C ASN A 312 -6.13 -31.82 13.09
N GLU A 313 -6.33 -32.29 11.84
CA GLU A 313 -6.18 -33.70 11.48
C GLU A 313 -4.70 -34.14 11.47
N LEU A 314 -3.78 -33.22 11.11
CA LEU A 314 -2.35 -33.50 11.06
C LEU A 314 -1.72 -33.57 12.45
N GLY A 315 -2.21 -32.78 13.39
CA GLY A 315 -1.67 -32.65 14.72
C GLY A 315 -0.34 -31.89 14.79
N ALA A 316 0.02 -31.50 16.02
CA ALA A 316 1.17 -30.65 16.28
C ALA A 316 2.52 -31.30 15.92
N GLU A 317 2.65 -32.61 16.11
CA GLU A 317 3.90 -33.34 15.83
C GLU A 317 4.22 -33.34 14.33
N GLU A 318 3.25 -33.69 13.49
CA GLU A 318 3.45 -33.69 12.04
C GLU A 318 3.71 -32.28 11.51
N LEU A 319 2.96 -31.27 11.98
CA LEU A 319 3.20 -29.87 11.58
C LEU A 319 4.62 -29.42 11.94
N ASN A 320 5.11 -29.75 13.14
CA ASN A 320 6.48 -29.46 13.55
C ASN A 320 7.53 -30.21 12.73
N ALA A 321 7.25 -31.47 12.35
CA ALA A 321 8.13 -32.25 11.50
C ALA A 321 8.25 -31.62 10.11
N ARG A 322 7.12 -31.24 9.48
CA ARG A 322 7.09 -30.54 8.20
C ARG A 322 7.79 -29.19 8.25
N ALA A 323 7.55 -28.40 9.30
CA ALA A 323 8.22 -27.11 9.49
C ALA A 323 9.74 -27.26 9.59
N LYS A 324 10.26 -28.29 10.28
CA LYS A 324 11.69 -28.56 10.35
C LYS A 324 12.30 -28.90 8.97
N ILE A 325 11.56 -29.59 8.11
CA ILE A 325 12.02 -29.91 6.74
C ILE A 325 12.09 -28.65 5.88
N VAL A 326 11.09 -27.75 6.00
CA VAL A 326 10.92 -26.58 5.15
C VAL A 326 11.80 -25.41 5.58
N TYR A 327 11.90 -25.18 6.90
CA TYR A 327 12.49 -23.95 7.45
C TYR A 327 13.92 -23.74 6.98
N LYS A 328 14.13 -22.69 6.18
CA LYS A 328 15.42 -22.28 5.60
C LYS A 328 16.17 -23.43 4.89
N ASN A 329 15.42 -24.34 4.26
CA ASN A 329 15.97 -25.47 3.55
C ASN A 329 16.64 -25.01 2.25
N LYS A 330 17.93 -25.27 2.11
CA LYS A 330 18.76 -24.78 0.98
C LYS A 330 18.29 -25.35 -0.36
N ILE A 331 17.93 -26.64 -0.42
CA ILE A 331 17.45 -27.28 -1.66
C ILE A 331 16.16 -26.59 -2.16
N LEU A 332 15.21 -26.33 -1.26
CA LEU A 332 13.99 -25.63 -1.60
C LEU A 332 14.27 -24.16 -1.97
N ALA A 333 15.15 -23.47 -1.23
CA ALA A 333 15.53 -22.11 -1.51
C ALA A 333 16.12 -21.93 -2.91
N ASP A 334 17.00 -22.83 -3.33
CA ASP A 334 17.60 -22.79 -4.67
C ASP A 334 16.56 -23.01 -5.77
N LYS A 335 15.58 -23.92 -5.56
CA LYS A 335 14.47 -24.14 -6.49
C LYS A 335 13.56 -22.92 -6.61
N PHE A 336 13.25 -22.25 -5.49
CA PHE A 336 12.51 -20.98 -5.51
C PHE A 336 13.24 -19.87 -6.27
N LYS A 337 14.55 -19.72 -6.04
CA LYS A 337 15.37 -18.73 -6.77
C LYS A 337 15.34 -18.96 -8.28
N HIS A 338 15.51 -20.18 -8.73
CA HIS A 338 15.39 -20.52 -10.17
C HIS A 338 14.00 -20.15 -10.72
N MET A 339 12.94 -20.52 -10.00
CA MET A 339 11.58 -20.17 -10.41
C MET A 339 11.35 -18.64 -10.48
N GLU A 340 11.94 -17.87 -9.58
CA GLU A 340 11.83 -16.40 -9.60
C GLU A 340 12.61 -15.78 -10.77
N ILE A 341 13.79 -16.28 -11.07
CA ILE A 341 14.59 -15.85 -12.24
C ILE A 341 13.80 -16.08 -13.53
N ASP A 342 13.23 -17.27 -13.71
CA ASP A 342 12.43 -17.60 -14.90
C ASP A 342 11.23 -16.64 -15.05
N ARG A 343 10.52 -16.35 -13.95
CA ARG A 343 9.42 -15.38 -13.95
C ARG A 343 9.87 -13.95 -14.27
N GLN A 344 11.06 -13.58 -13.86
CA GLN A 344 11.61 -12.25 -14.19
C GLN A 344 11.97 -12.16 -15.66
N LEU A 345 12.55 -13.19 -16.25
CA LEU A 345 12.84 -13.27 -17.68
C LEU A 345 11.55 -13.19 -18.52
N GLU A 346 10.51 -13.93 -18.14
CA GLU A 346 9.20 -13.88 -18.81
C GLU A 346 8.57 -12.47 -18.73
N LYS A 347 8.74 -11.76 -17.60
CA LYS A 347 8.20 -10.40 -17.43
C LYS A 347 8.99 -9.30 -18.15
N THR A 348 10.28 -9.51 -18.43
CA THR A 348 11.08 -8.52 -19.18
C THR A 348 10.64 -8.41 -20.64
N ASP A 349 10.01 -9.44 -21.19
CA ASP A 349 9.44 -9.42 -22.54
C ASP A 349 8.07 -8.69 -22.58
N GLU A 350 7.35 -8.63 -21.46
CA GLU A 350 6.17 -7.81 -21.28
C GLU A 350 6.57 -6.45 -20.69
N LEU A 351 7.12 -5.55 -21.49
CA LEU A 351 7.26 -4.15 -21.11
C LEU A 351 5.85 -3.61 -20.86
N SER A 352 5.47 -3.51 -19.59
CA SER A 352 4.19 -2.93 -19.21
C SER A 352 4.09 -1.53 -19.84
N GLN A 353 2.92 -1.15 -20.35
CA GLN A 353 2.67 0.19 -20.90
C GLN A 353 3.02 1.30 -19.90
N ASP A 354 3.02 0.98 -18.60
CA ASP A 354 3.48 1.84 -17.51
C ASP A 354 4.93 2.33 -17.68
N ASN A 355 5.79 1.56 -18.30
CA ASN A 355 7.20 1.92 -18.49
C ASN A 355 7.45 3.02 -19.52
N ILE A 356 6.45 3.39 -20.30
CA ILE A 356 6.54 4.44 -21.32
C ILE A 356 6.57 5.84 -20.69
N PHE A 357 5.93 6.02 -19.53
CA PHE A 357 5.80 7.33 -18.91
C PHE A 357 6.90 7.57 -17.88
N PRO A 358 7.56 8.73 -17.87
CA PRO A 358 8.59 9.06 -16.89
C PRO A 358 8.11 8.93 -15.44
N GLU A 359 6.85 9.23 -15.18
CA GLU A 359 6.20 9.16 -13.88
C GLU A 359 5.93 7.73 -13.38
N SER A 360 5.96 6.74 -14.27
CA SER A 360 5.56 5.36 -13.93
C SER A 360 6.61 4.56 -13.16
N LYS A 361 7.85 5.02 -13.12
CA LYS A 361 8.99 4.24 -12.64
C LYS A 361 9.26 4.38 -11.14
N ALA A 362 8.24 4.26 -10.32
CA ALA A 362 8.40 4.20 -8.88
C ALA A 362 9.39 3.10 -8.40
N ASN A 363 9.55 2.02 -9.16
CA ASN A 363 10.43 0.90 -8.80
C ASN A 363 11.95 1.23 -8.82
N LYS A 364 12.36 2.35 -9.42
CA LYS A 364 13.76 2.77 -9.50
C LYS A 364 14.00 4.15 -8.90
N PHE A 365 13.22 4.49 -7.91
CA PHE A 365 13.16 5.80 -7.32
C PHE A 365 14.44 6.28 -6.63
N THR A 366 15.17 5.38 -6.00
CA THR A 366 16.38 5.71 -5.23
C THR A 366 17.52 6.29 -6.07
N GLU A 367 17.32 6.44 -7.37
CA GLU A 367 18.38 6.66 -8.34
C GLU A 367 18.29 7.97 -9.12
N PHE A 368 17.54 8.97 -8.68
CA PHE A 368 17.68 10.30 -9.31
C PHE A 368 19.08 10.90 -9.12
N GLY A 369 19.86 10.37 -8.21
CA GLY A 369 21.29 10.66 -8.05
C GLY A 369 21.67 12.10 -7.69
N GLN A 370 20.69 13.01 -7.57
CA GLN A 370 20.87 14.43 -7.33
C GLN A 370 19.97 14.96 -6.21
N GLN A 371 19.96 14.27 -5.07
CA GLN A 371 19.09 14.62 -3.95
C GLN A 371 19.32 16.05 -3.45
N ASP A 372 20.57 16.53 -3.44
CA ASP A 372 20.89 17.91 -3.06
C ASP A 372 20.29 18.93 -4.03
N VAL A 373 20.23 18.62 -5.33
CA VAL A 373 19.63 19.50 -6.33
C VAL A 373 18.10 19.50 -6.19
N ILE A 374 17.50 18.33 -5.95
CA ILE A 374 16.07 18.19 -5.68
C ILE A 374 15.68 18.95 -4.41
N LYS A 375 16.47 18.83 -3.35
CA LYS A 375 16.26 19.61 -2.11
C LYS A 375 16.26 21.13 -2.39
N LYS A 376 17.26 21.61 -3.15
CA LYS A 376 17.30 23.03 -3.57
C LYS A 376 16.06 23.44 -4.38
N PHE A 377 15.52 22.52 -5.22
CA PHE A 377 14.27 22.78 -5.95
C PHE A 377 13.11 23.03 -4.98
N HIS A 378 12.97 22.25 -3.94
CA HIS A 378 11.91 22.43 -2.94
C HIS A 378 12.09 23.69 -2.08
N GLU A 379 13.32 24.06 -1.78
CA GLU A 379 13.65 25.23 -0.96
C GLU A 379 13.35 26.58 -1.65
N GLN A 380 13.18 26.59 -2.98
CA GLN A 380 12.86 27.83 -3.71
C GLN A 380 11.39 28.21 -3.55
N ASN A 381 11.14 29.49 -3.30
CA ASN A 381 9.79 30.08 -3.26
C ASN A 381 9.29 30.52 -4.65
N SER A 382 10.20 30.75 -5.59
CA SER A 382 9.88 31.25 -6.93
C SER A 382 9.90 30.09 -7.96
N TRP A 383 8.85 29.94 -8.74
CA TRP A 383 8.80 28.98 -9.85
C TRP A 383 9.87 29.27 -10.90
N LYS A 384 10.28 30.53 -11.07
CA LYS A 384 11.39 30.90 -11.96
C LYS A 384 12.73 30.32 -11.49
N GLU A 385 13.01 30.33 -10.20
CA GLU A 385 14.22 29.71 -9.65
C GLU A 385 14.11 28.19 -9.65
N LYS A 386 12.93 27.62 -9.37
CA LYS A 386 12.67 26.18 -9.53
C LYS A 386 12.93 25.73 -10.96
N TYR A 387 12.54 26.51 -11.97
CA TYR A 387 12.80 26.15 -13.37
C TYR A 387 14.29 26.13 -13.71
N LYS A 388 15.07 27.12 -13.24
CA LYS A 388 16.53 27.09 -13.43
C LYS A 388 17.16 25.83 -12.83
N ILE A 389 16.70 25.39 -11.67
CA ILE A 389 17.18 24.18 -11.02
C ILE A 389 16.72 22.92 -11.82
N ALA A 390 15.48 22.90 -12.28
CA ALA A 390 14.95 21.80 -13.09
C ALA A 390 15.82 21.51 -14.33
N LEU A 391 16.34 22.56 -14.98
CA LEU A 391 17.24 22.44 -16.13
C LEU A 391 18.61 21.82 -15.79
N THR A 392 19.01 21.78 -14.52
CA THR A 392 20.27 21.17 -14.05
C THR A 392 20.13 19.70 -13.65
N LEU A 393 18.90 19.18 -13.61
CA LEU A 393 18.66 17.78 -13.31
C LEU A 393 19.14 16.89 -14.47
N ARG A 394 19.94 15.88 -14.15
CA ARG A 394 20.55 14.97 -15.13
C ARG A 394 19.67 13.75 -15.44
N ASP A 395 18.88 13.28 -14.46
CA ASP A 395 17.93 12.21 -14.71
C ASP A 395 16.75 12.77 -15.54
N PRO A 396 16.51 12.23 -16.76
CA PRO A 396 15.45 12.75 -17.63
C PRO A 396 14.05 12.66 -17.02
N ARG A 397 13.82 11.69 -16.13
CA ARG A 397 12.53 11.52 -15.43
C ARG A 397 12.34 12.62 -14.39
N ALA A 398 13.38 12.87 -13.57
CA ALA A 398 13.34 13.93 -12.59
C ALA A 398 13.17 15.30 -13.26
N GLN A 399 13.87 15.53 -14.37
CA GLN A 399 13.74 16.75 -15.16
C GLN A 399 12.34 16.91 -15.74
N PHE A 400 11.77 15.84 -16.32
CA PHE A 400 10.41 15.83 -16.83
C PHE A 400 9.40 16.13 -15.71
N ILE A 401 9.51 15.45 -14.57
CA ILE A 401 8.62 15.65 -13.42
C ILE A 401 8.71 17.11 -12.92
N ALA A 402 9.94 17.67 -12.77
CA ALA A 402 10.13 19.05 -12.35
C ALA A 402 9.48 20.05 -13.31
N LYS A 403 9.68 19.87 -14.63
CA LYS A 403 9.06 20.73 -15.65
C LYS A 403 7.54 20.59 -15.68
N ARG A 404 7.00 19.38 -15.48
CA ARG A 404 5.57 19.15 -15.38
C ARG A 404 4.97 19.85 -14.14
N LEU A 405 5.65 19.80 -12.98
CA LEU A 405 5.22 20.56 -11.80
C LEU A 405 5.14 22.07 -12.10
N ILE A 406 6.11 22.60 -12.82
CA ILE A 406 6.11 24.02 -13.22
C ILE A 406 4.98 24.29 -14.22
N PHE A 407 4.70 23.37 -15.14
CA PHE A 407 3.56 23.45 -16.06
C PHE A 407 2.21 23.50 -15.32
N ASP A 408 2.03 22.68 -14.28
CA ASP A 408 0.81 22.64 -13.49
C ASP A 408 0.63 23.90 -12.63
N GLU A 409 1.73 24.49 -12.11
CA GLU A 409 1.68 25.56 -11.10
C GLU A 409 1.92 26.97 -11.66
N SER A 410 2.80 27.10 -12.66
CA SER A 410 3.19 28.38 -13.25
C SER A 410 3.67 28.23 -14.69
N PRO A 411 2.76 27.85 -15.63
CA PRO A 411 3.12 27.51 -17.02
C PRO A 411 3.87 28.63 -17.76
N SER A 412 3.58 29.90 -17.44
CA SER A 412 4.27 31.05 -18.03
C SER A 412 5.76 31.17 -17.67
N THR A 413 6.22 30.37 -16.73
CA THR A 413 7.65 30.34 -16.32
C THR A 413 8.50 29.49 -17.26
N LEU A 414 7.91 28.53 -17.92
CA LEU A 414 8.59 27.65 -18.88
C LEU A 414 9.04 28.40 -20.12
N SER A 415 10.10 27.90 -20.77
CA SER A 415 10.41 28.31 -22.14
C SER A 415 9.27 27.90 -23.10
N GLU A 416 9.16 28.58 -24.24
CA GLU A 416 8.17 28.25 -25.27
C GLU A 416 8.32 26.78 -25.73
N GLU A 417 9.55 26.31 -25.85
CA GLU A 417 9.85 24.92 -26.24
C GLU A 417 9.33 23.91 -25.22
N ASP A 418 9.68 24.10 -23.92
CA ASP A 418 9.26 23.22 -22.84
C ASP A 418 7.74 23.26 -22.63
N PHE A 419 7.13 24.44 -22.72
CA PHE A 419 5.69 24.59 -22.63
C PHE A 419 4.97 23.83 -23.76
N ASN A 420 5.38 24.02 -25.03
CA ASN A 420 4.78 23.36 -26.18
C ASN A 420 4.98 21.85 -26.15
N PHE A 421 6.14 21.38 -25.68
CA PHE A 421 6.40 19.95 -25.49
C PHE A 421 5.43 19.35 -24.45
N LEU A 422 5.36 19.90 -23.25
CA LEU A 422 4.51 19.40 -22.17
C LEU A 422 3.02 19.50 -22.51
N HIS A 423 2.61 20.64 -23.10
CA HIS A 423 1.22 20.84 -23.52
C HIS A 423 0.78 19.75 -24.51
N ARG A 424 1.59 19.44 -25.51
CA ARG A 424 1.30 18.38 -26.48
C ARG A 424 1.28 17.00 -25.82
N GLU A 425 2.32 16.68 -25.06
CA GLU A 425 2.46 15.40 -24.40
C GLU A 425 1.28 15.11 -23.44
N LEU A 426 0.89 16.09 -22.64
CA LEU A 426 -0.23 15.95 -21.70
C LEU A 426 -1.59 15.96 -22.40
N HIS A 427 -1.77 16.84 -23.38
CA HIS A 427 -3.00 16.88 -24.19
C HIS A 427 -3.23 15.55 -24.90
N ASP A 428 -2.22 15.02 -25.57
CA ASP A 428 -2.35 13.76 -26.32
C ASP A 428 -2.70 12.59 -25.40
N ARG A 429 -2.19 12.59 -24.15
CA ARG A 429 -2.56 11.61 -23.13
C ARG A 429 -4.04 11.68 -22.75
N LEU A 430 -4.59 12.88 -22.63
CA LEU A 430 -5.96 13.08 -22.15
C LEU A 430 -7.01 12.78 -23.22
N VAL A 431 -6.70 13.02 -24.50
CA VAL A 431 -7.69 12.88 -25.60
C VAL A 431 -7.66 11.51 -26.27
N ILE A 432 -6.67 10.69 -25.99
CA ILE A 432 -6.48 9.42 -26.67
C ILE A 432 -7.60 8.43 -26.32
N ASN A 433 -8.17 7.79 -27.35
CA ASN A 433 -9.17 6.73 -27.17
C ASN A 433 -8.51 5.34 -27.20
N GLN A 434 -7.59 5.10 -26.27
CA GLN A 434 -6.91 3.81 -26.07
C GLN A 434 -6.81 3.53 -24.56
N GLU A 435 -6.76 2.25 -24.20
CA GLU A 435 -6.55 1.87 -22.82
C GLU A 435 -5.23 2.42 -22.29
N ARG A 436 -5.28 3.16 -21.18
CA ARG A 436 -4.15 3.79 -20.49
C ARG A 436 -4.24 3.51 -19.01
N PRO A 437 -3.10 3.59 -18.27
CA PRO A 437 -3.11 3.38 -16.82
C PRO A 437 -3.82 4.51 -16.04
N PHE A 438 -4.10 5.65 -16.67
CA PHE A 438 -4.83 6.79 -16.13
C PHE A 438 -6.14 7.03 -16.89
N THR A 439 -7.04 7.80 -16.31
CA THR A 439 -8.34 8.13 -16.93
C THR A 439 -8.16 9.15 -18.06
N THR A 440 -8.78 8.90 -19.19
CA THR A 440 -8.81 9.80 -20.36
C THR A 440 -10.16 10.50 -20.49
N ILE A 441 -10.24 11.59 -21.28
CA ILE A 441 -11.50 12.32 -21.51
C ILE A 441 -12.56 11.40 -22.11
N PRO A 442 -12.29 10.59 -23.17
CA PRO A 442 -13.29 9.67 -23.71
C PRO A 442 -13.83 8.66 -22.69
N GLU A 443 -13.01 8.25 -21.74
CA GLU A 443 -13.45 7.30 -20.69
C GLU A 443 -14.26 7.95 -19.57
N ALA A 444 -14.07 9.25 -19.34
CA ALA A 444 -14.80 10.00 -18.33
C ALA A 444 -16.19 10.51 -18.82
N MET A 445 -16.37 10.58 -20.13
CA MET A 445 -17.64 10.97 -20.79
C MET A 445 -18.63 9.81 -20.88
#